data_a1860356a2e6a34bc9327c072473f6bc
#
_entry.id   a1860356a2e6a34bc9327c072473f6bc
#
_cell.length_a   1.000
_cell.length_b   1.000
_cell.length_c   1.000
_cell.angle_alpha   90.00
_cell.angle_beta   90.00
_cell.angle_gamma   90.00
#
_symmetry.space_group_name_H-M   'P 1'
#
loop_
_entity.id
_entity.type
_entity.pdbx_description
1 polymer ?
#
loop_
_entity_poly.entity_id
_entity_poly.type
_entity_poly.pdbx_seq_one_letter_code
_entity_poly.pdbx_strand_id
1 'polypeptide(L)'
;AVNVTAKDIEGKTFSYWTDNAGNVLGYTKTLNLAPSGDMTVKAVYDEAAEAKPVISMTAIDASAGNVYWVVSFTATRAVPAGYEMVKQGILYSLDSRCAGEAGKDYLKLTADGTVPEGVYEYSGKDQALNGVTRFNGKVGTADTTLYGRGYMILKNSAGDVLYVYADTILSGSYNSLKK
;
A
#
# COMPACT_ATOMS: atom_id res chain seq x y z
N ALA A 1 36.40 26.90 7.88
CA ALA A 1 35.33 26.15 7.25
C ALA A 1 34.00 26.49 7.94
N VAL A 2 32.91 26.57 7.18
CA VAL A 2 31.56 26.88 7.66
C VAL A 2 30.64 25.73 7.22
N ASN A 3 29.81 25.25 8.15
CA ASN A 3 28.79 24.28 7.83
C ASN A 3 27.45 25.00 7.61
N VAL A 4 26.83 24.75 6.49
CA VAL A 4 25.48 25.21 6.15
C VAL A 4 24.58 23.99 6.03
N THR A 5 23.44 24.00 6.74
CA THR A 5 22.48 22.90 6.70
C THR A 5 21.17 23.37 6.07
N ALA A 6 20.69 22.61 5.08
CA ALA A 6 19.40 22.86 4.46
C ALA A 6 18.25 22.61 5.45
N LYS A 7 17.30 23.54 5.52
CA LYS A 7 16.12 23.41 6.37
C LYS A 7 15.17 22.38 5.80
N ASP A 8 14.42 21.71 6.67
CA ASP A 8 13.25 20.92 6.23
C ASP A 8 12.14 21.85 5.76
N ILE A 9 11.61 21.58 4.57
CA ILE A 9 10.47 22.28 4.00
C ILE A 9 9.38 21.25 3.77
N GLU A 10 8.20 21.48 4.32
CA GLU A 10 7.06 20.61 4.16
C GLU A 10 6.72 20.41 2.67
N GLY A 11 6.47 19.16 2.26
CA GLY A 11 6.19 18.80 0.87
C GLY A 11 7.37 18.89 -0.08
N LYS A 12 8.60 19.07 0.43
CA LYS A 12 9.80 19.15 -0.41
C LYS A 12 10.92 18.25 0.08
N THR A 13 11.69 17.73 -0.85
CA THR A 13 12.90 16.94 -0.58
C THR A 13 14.13 17.72 -1.01
N PHE A 14 15.11 17.87 -0.08
CA PHE A 14 16.38 18.51 -0.44
C PHE A 14 17.06 17.70 -1.55
N SER A 15 17.54 18.39 -2.59
CA SER A 15 18.19 17.80 -3.74
C SER A 15 19.69 18.09 -3.76
N TYR A 16 20.07 19.35 -3.80
CA TYR A 16 21.48 19.74 -3.84
C TYR A 16 21.68 21.21 -3.48
N TRP A 17 22.96 21.61 -3.35
CA TRP A 17 23.36 23.00 -3.16
C TRP A 17 23.93 23.58 -4.44
N THR A 18 23.66 24.87 -4.69
CA THR A 18 24.28 25.65 -5.78
C THR A 18 24.93 26.91 -5.26
N ASP A 19 25.92 27.44 -6.02
CA ASP A 19 26.36 28.82 -5.91
C ASP A 19 25.39 29.78 -6.63
N ASN A 20 25.72 31.06 -6.65
CA ASN A 20 24.93 32.08 -7.31
C ASN A 20 24.95 32.00 -8.84
N ALA A 21 25.96 31.31 -9.41
CA ALA A 21 26.09 31.03 -10.86
C ALA A 21 25.33 29.76 -11.28
N GLY A 22 24.80 28.98 -10.33
CA GLY A 22 24.08 27.74 -10.60
C GLY A 22 24.97 26.49 -10.62
N ASN A 23 26.27 26.61 -10.26
CA ASN A 23 27.13 25.42 -10.17
C ASN A 23 26.77 24.62 -8.92
N VAL A 24 26.72 23.29 -9.07
CA VAL A 24 26.43 22.37 -7.97
C VAL A 24 27.62 22.28 -7.02
N LEU A 25 27.38 22.50 -5.73
CA LEU A 25 28.37 22.49 -4.66
C LEU A 25 28.36 21.21 -3.83
N GLY A 26 27.26 20.47 -3.80
CA GLY A 26 27.13 19.22 -3.08
C GLY A 26 25.70 18.72 -2.99
N TYR A 27 25.57 17.41 -2.66
CA TYR A 27 24.28 16.69 -2.57
C TYR A 27 23.92 16.28 -1.15
N THR A 28 24.77 16.60 -0.17
CA THR A 28 24.50 16.31 1.24
C THR A 28 23.75 17.46 1.88
N LYS A 29 22.77 17.17 2.74
CA LYS A 29 21.95 18.17 3.42
C LYS A 29 22.78 19.20 4.22
N THR A 30 23.93 18.79 4.73
CA THR A 30 24.93 19.67 5.34
C THR A 30 26.11 19.84 4.39
N LEU A 31 26.37 21.07 4.00
CA LEU A 31 27.48 21.47 3.14
C LEU A 31 28.61 22.07 3.98
N ASN A 32 29.84 21.56 3.83
CA ASN A 32 31.02 22.13 4.46
C ASN A 32 31.76 23.00 3.43
N LEU A 33 31.96 24.28 3.75
CA LEU A 33 32.55 25.27 2.87
C LEU A 33 33.77 25.92 3.51
N ALA A 34 34.80 26.19 2.70
CA ALA A 34 35.96 27.00 3.05
C ALA A 34 36.07 28.21 2.10
N PRO A 35 35.10 29.17 2.19
CA PRO A 35 35.10 30.32 1.28
C PRO A 35 36.34 31.21 1.49
N SER A 36 36.91 31.70 0.39
CA SER A 36 37.99 32.68 0.38
C SER A 36 37.51 34.15 0.33
N GLY A 37 36.18 34.34 0.29
CA GLY A 37 35.53 35.63 0.23
C GLY A 37 34.00 35.46 0.42
N ASP A 38 33.21 36.52 0.16
CA ASP A 38 31.77 36.48 0.24
C ASP A 38 31.20 35.48 -0.75
N MET A 39 30.36 34.56 -0.26
CA MET A 39 29.74 33.52 -1.03
C MET A 39 28.26 33.37 -0.70
N THR A 40 27.44 33.24 -1.73
CA THR A 40 26.03 32.92 -1.57
C THR A 40 25.80 31.47 -2.02
N VAL A 41 25.15 30.67 -1.16
CA VAL A 41 24.76 29.32 -1.50
C VAL A 41 23.23 29.18 -1.40
N LYS A 42 22.64 28.39 -2.29
CA LYS A 42 21.20 28.14 -2.34
C LYS A 42 20.97 26.65 -2.20
N ALA A 43 20.06 26.26 -1.31
CA ALA A 43 19.53 24.92 -1.24
C ALA A 43 18.44 24.77 -2.31
N VAL A 44 18.56 23.72 -3.14
CA VAL A 44 17.57 23.35 -4.16
C VAL A 44 16.78 22.18 -3.64
N TYR A 45 15.47 22.23 -3.84
CA TYR A 45 14.52 21.22 -3.39
C TYR A 45 13.67 20.78 -4.56
N ASP A 46 13.40 19.47 -4.61
CA ASP A 46 12.39 18.89 -5.48
C ASP A 46 11.07 18.74 -4.71
N GLU A 47 9.95 18.66 -5.41
CA GLU A 47 8.68 18.27 -4.80
C GLU A 47 8.82 16.88 -4.21
N ALA A 48 8.43 16.70 -2.96
CA ALA A 48 8.38 15.36 -2.37
C ALA A 48 7.37 14.53 -3.17
N ALA A 49 7.75 13.31 -3.51
CA ALA A 49 6.82 12.39 -4.14
C ALA A 49 5.59 12.23 -3.22
N GLU A 50 4.40 12.51 -3.74
CA GLU A 50 3.17 12.32 -2.99
C GLU A 50 3.06 10.87 -2.53
N ALA A 51 2.93 10.67 -1.23
CA ALA A 51 2.69 9.36 -0.67
C ALA A 51 1.34 8.85 -1.19
N LYS A 52 1.35 7.68 -1.82
CA LYS A 52 0.13 7.05 -2.36
C LYS A 52 -0.45 6.08 -1.34
N PRO A 53 -1.78 5.94 -1.31
CA PRO A 53 -2.41 4.88 -0.53
C PRO A 53 -1.93 3.49 -0.98
N VAL A 54 -1.61 2.64 -0.01
CA VAL A 54 -1.13 1.28 -0.25
C VAL A 54 -1.91 0.30 0.62
N ILE A 55 -2.29 -0.84 0.05
CA ILE A 55 -2.71 -2.04 0.77
C ILE A 55 -1.82 -3.20 0.36
N SER A 56 -1.33 -3.96 1.33
CA SER A 56 -0.41 -5.08 1.10
C SER A 56 -0.94 -6.35 1.78
N MET A 57 -0.94 -7.46 1.05
CA MET A 57 -1.18 -8.77 1.65
C MET A 57 0.06 -9.18 2.46
N THR A 58 -0.11 -9.47 3.75
CA THR A 58 1.02 -9.68 4.67
C THR A 58 1.10 -11.09 5.23
N ALA A 59 -0.01 -11.83 5.26
CA ALA A 59 0.01 -13.22 5.70
C ALA A 59 -1.16 -14.01 5.14
N ILE A 60 -0.95 -15.31 5.01
CA ILE A 60 -1.96 -16.34 4.82
C ILE A 60 -1.68 -17.48 5.81
N ASP A 61 -2.72 -17.93 6.50
CA ASP A 61 -2.63 -18.96 7.54
C ASP A 61 -3.76 -19.98 7.37
N ALA A 62 -3.59 -21.17 7.97
CA ALA A 62 -4.66 -22.14 8.07
C ALA A 62 -4.82 -22.65 9.50
N SER A 63 -6.05 -22.93 9.90
CA SER A 63 -6.39 -23.54 11.18
C SER A 63 -7.53 -24.54 11.06
N ALA A 64 -7.50 -25.60 11.89
CA ALA A 64 -8.59 -26.53 11.99
C ALA A 64 -9.68 -26.00 12.91
N GLY A 65 -10.93 -26.02 12.45
CA GLY A 65 -12.10 -25.87 13.30
C GLY A 65 -12.77 -27.24 13.54
N ASN A 66 -13.73 -27.29 14.45
CA ASN A 66 -14.42 -28.53 14.79
C ASN A 66 -15.28 -29.09 13.66
N VAL A 67 -15.75 -28.26 12.74
CA VAL A 67 -16.70 -28.62 11.68
C VAL A 67 -16.17 -28.24 10.29
N TYR A 68 -15.24 -27.29 10.21
CA TYR A 68 -14.67 -26.79 8.95
C TYR A 68 -13.24 -26.32 9.18
N TRP A 69 -12.47 -26.36 8.12
CA TRP A 69 -11.15 -25.73 8.09
C TRP A 69 -11.27 -24.23 7.79
N VAL A 70 -10.28 -23.47 8.21
CA VAL A 70 -10.21 -22.02 8.00
C VAL A 70 -8.92 -21.68 7.27
N VAL A 71 -9.03 -20.91 6.20
CA VAL A 71 -7.92 -20.22 5.55
C VAL A 71 -8.07 -18.73 5.83
N SER A 72 -7.07 -18.12 6.40
CA SER A 72 -7.12 -16.72 6.83
C SER A 72 -6.17 -15.87 6.01
N PHE A 73 -6.63 -14.70 5.59
CA PHE A 73 -5.83 -13.67 4.92
C PHE A 73 -5.66 -12.47 5.81
N THR A 74 -4.46 -11.90 5.81
CA THR A 74 -4.16 -10.64 6.49
C THR A 74 -3.62 -9.62 5.51
N ALA A 75 -4.16 -8.42 5.53
CA ALA A 75 -3.69 -7.27 4.77
C ALA A 75 -3.41 -6.09 5.69
N THR A 76 -2.38 -5.32 5.39
CA THR A 76 -2.05 -4.06 6.06
C THR A 76 -2.33 -2.88 5.14
N ARG A 77 -2.78 -1.78 5.73
CA ARG A 77 -3.10 -0.53 5.05
C ARG A 77 -2.18 0.59 5.50
N ALA A 78 -1.69 1.39 4.55
CA ALA A 78 -0.99 2.63 4.79
C ALA A 78 -1.58 3.70 3.86
N VAL A 79 -2.31 4.65 4.44
CA VAL A 79 -3.01 5.70 3.69
C VAL A 79 -2.54 7.05 4.22
N PRO A 80 -2.02 7.94 3.38
CA PRO A 80 -1.62 9.29 3.78
C PRO A 80 -2.84 10.13 4.20
N ALA A 81 -2.59 11.24 4.87
CA ALA A 81 -3.64 12.20 5.21
C ALA A 81 -4.34 12.75 3.94
N GLY A 82 -5.56 13.25 4.10
CA GLY A 82 -6.35 13.81 2.98
C GLY A 82 -7.30 12.82 2.31
N TYR A 83 -7.39 11.59 2.83
CA TYR A 83 -8.34 10.59 2.36
C TYR A 83 -9.35 10.21 3.46
N GLU A 84 -10.52 9.77 3.03
CA GLU A 84 -11.55 9.14 3.86
C GLU A 84 -11.70 7.68 3.42
N MET A 85 -11.80 6.75 4.38
CA MET A 85 -12.08 5.34 4.10
C MET A 85 -13.58 5.16 3.82
N VAL A 86 -13.93 4.83 2.59
CA VAL A 86 -15.30 4.48 2.20
C VAL A 86 -15.57 3.00 2.49
N LYS A 87 -14.64 2.13 2.09
CA LYS A 87 -14.75 0.68 2.26
C LYS A 87 -13.38 0.04 2.20
N GLN A 88 -13.20 -1.08 2.87
CA GLN A 88 -11.99 -1.89 2.77
C GLN A 88 -12.32 -3.35 3.03
N GLY A 89 -11.47 -4.26 2.55
CA GLY A 89 -11.68 -5.67 2.79
C GLY A 89 -10.75 -6.59 1.99
N ILE A 90 -11.23 -7.80 1.82
CA ILE A 90 -10.58 -8.84 1.02
C ILE A 90 -11.57 -9.35 -0.02
N LEU A 91 -11.21 -9.32 -1.29
CA LEU A 91 -11.85 -10.07 -2.36
C LEU A 91 -11.24 -11.46 -2.39
N TYR A 92 -12.07 -12.49 -2.51
CA TYR A 92 -11.59 -13.87 -2.55
C TYR A 92 -12.41 -14.74 -3.48
N SER A 93 -11.81 -15.81 -3.98
CA SER A 93 -12.45 -16.79 -4.85
C SER A 93 -11.83 -18.17 -4.68
N LEU A 94 -12.55 -19.19 -5.13
CA LEU A 94 -12.09 -20.59 -5.26
C LEU A 94 -11.62 -20.89 -6.68
N ASP A 95 -11.80 -19.96 -7.61
CA ASP A 95 -11.48 -20.14 -9.02
C ASP A 95 -9.97 -20.01 -9.27
N SER A 96 -9.37 -21.01 -9.87
CA SER A 96 -7.94 -21.02 -10.20
C SER A 96 -7.51 -19.93 -11.18
N ARG A 97 -8.45 -19.31 -11.92
CA ARG A 97 -8.17 -18.12 -12.74
C ARG A 97 -7.71 -16.92 -11.91
N CYS A 98 -7.97 -16.93 -10.61
CA CYS A 98 -7.49 -15.92 -9.67
C CYS A 98 -6.01 -16.07 -9.29
N ALA A 99 -5.30 -17.06 -9.83
CA ALA A 99 -3.89 -17.28 -9.53
C ALA A 99 -2.98 -16.28 -10.28
N GLY A 100 -1.91 -15.85 -9.62
CA GLY A 100 -0.83 -15.03 -10.22
C GLY A 100 -1.29 -13.68 -10.75
N GLU A 101 -0.53 -13.11 -11.69
CA GLU A 101 -0.77 -11.78 -12.25
C GLU A 101 -2.11 -11.65 -12.97
N ALA A 102 -2.49 -12.66 -13.75
CA ALA A 102 -3.78 -12.68 -14.46
C ALA A 102 -4.98 -12.62 -13.50
N GLY A 103 -4.82 -13.18 -12.30
CA GLY A 103 -5.85 -13.17 -11.26
C GLY A 103 -6.21 -11.77 -10.75
N LYS A 104 -5.32 -10.79 -10.92
CA LYS A 104 -5.59 -9.40 -10.53
C LYS A 104 -6.78 -8.80 -11.28
N ASP A 105 -7.05 -9.27 -12.49
CA ASP A 105 -8.21 -8.84 -13.28
C ASP A 105 -9.52 -9.48 -12.81
N TYR A 106 -9.44 -10.63 -12.18
CA TYR A 106 -10.60 -11.30 -11.57
C TYR A 106 -10.88 -10.79 -10.16
N LEU A 107 -9.85 -10.63 -9.32
CA LEU A 107 -9.98 -10.15 -7.95
C LEU A 107 -9.94 -8.61 -7.88
N LYS A 108 -10.87 -7.97 -8.56
CA LYS A 108 -11.14 -6.53 -8.51
C LYS A 108 -12.64 -6.27 -8.59
N LEU A 109 -13.07 -5.16 -8.05
CA LEU A 109 -14.45 -4.68 -8.21
C LEU A 109 -14.68 -4.23 -9.67
N THR A 110 -15.91 -4.28 -10.11
CA THR A 110 -16.34 -3.69 -11.38
C THR A 110 -16.22 -2.16 -11.34
N ALA A 111 -16.37 -1.50 -12.45
CA ALA A 111 -16.24 -0.04 -12.52
C ALA A 111 -17.26 0.72 -11.65
N ASP A 112 -18.43 0.11 -11.38
CA ASP A 112 -19.47 0.63 -10.48
C ASP A 112 -19.29 0.20 -9.01
N GLY A 113 -18.16 -0.49 -8.69
CA GLY A 113 -17.84 -0.92 -7.34
C GLY A 113 -18.54 -2.18 -6.85
N THR A 114 -19.19 -2.93 -7.74
CA THR A 114 -19.83 -4.20 -7.40
C THR A 114 -18.84 -5.37 -7.46
N VAL A 115 -19.17 -6.45 -6.77
CA VAL A 115 -18.35 -7.67 -6.74
C VAL A 115 -18.69 -8.52 -7.97
N PRO A 116 -17.70 -8.96 -8.79
CA PRO A 116 -17.96 -9.78 -9.97
C PRO A 116 -18.50 -11.16 -9.61
N GLU A 117 -19.15 -11.81 -10.57
CA GLU A 117 -19.59 -13.21 -10.43
C GLU A 117 -18.40 -14.15 -10.14
N GLY A 118 -18.58 -15.07 -9.20
CA GLY A 118 -17.54 -16.02 -8.78
C GLY A 118 -16.49 -15.44 -7.85
N VAL A 119 -16.58 -14.15 -7.53
CA VAL A 119 -15.80 -13.48 -6.50
C VAL A 119 -16.68 -13.21 -5.29
N TYR A 120 -16.12 -13.36 -4.12
CA TYR A 120 -16.75 -13.09 -2.84
C TYR A 120 -16.02 -11.93 -2.15
N GLU A 121 -16.74 -11.23 -1.30
CA GLU A 121 -16.20 -10.10 -0.57
C GLU A 121 -16.32 -10.29 0.94
N TYR A 122 -15.25 -10.02 1.64
CA TYR A 122 -15.28 -9.72 3.05
C TYR A 122 -15.04 -8.22 3.25
N SER A 123 -16.06 -7.48 3.68
CA SER A 123 -15.90 -6.07 4.07
C SER A 123 -15.42 -5.97 5.50
N GLY A 124 -14.27 -5.33 5.70
CA GLY A 124 -13.76 -5.03 7.03
C GLY A 124 -14.60 -3.95 7.72
N LYS A 125 -14.81 -4.09 9.02
CA LYS A 125 -15.59 -3.12 9.83
C LYS A 125 -14.77 -1.90 10.25
N ASP A 126 -13.44 -2.04 10.27
CA ASP A 126 -12.53 -0.96 10.65
C ASP A 126 -12.42 0.07 9.51
N GLN A 127 -12.74 1.32 9.83
CA GLN A 127 -12.68 2.46 8.89
C GLN A 127 -11.41 3.30 9.08
N ALA A 128 -10.48 2.89 9.95
CA ALA A 128 -9.21 3.58 10.10
C ALA A 128 -8.40 3.54 8.80
N LEU A 129 -7.76 4.66 8.45
CA LEU A 129 -6.93 4.76 7.25
C LEU A 129 -5.73 3.80 7.29
N ASN A 130 -5.15 3.65 8.48
CA ASN A 130 -4.04 2.74 8.72
C ASN A 130 -4.49 1.60 9.62
N GLY A 131 -4.00 0.39 9.36
CA GLY A 131 -4.36 -0.75 10.19
C GLY A 131 -4.29 -2.08 9.47
N VAL A 132 -4.92 -3.08 10.06
CA VAL A 132 -4.90 -4.47 9.61
C VAL A 132 -6.32 -4.94 9.33
N THR A 133 -6.50 -5.60 8.20
CA THR A 133 -7.72 -6.34 7.86
C THR A 133 -7.41 -7.82 7.89
N ARG A 134 -8.17 -8.60 8.66
CA ARG A 134 -8.09 -10.05 8.67
C ARG A 134 -9.42 -10.66 8.26
N PHE A 135 -9.36 -11.56 7.29
CA PHE A 135 -10.47 -12.39 6.83
C PHE A 135 -10.21 -13.85 7.17
N ASN A 136 -11.20 -14.53 7.70
CA ASN A 136 -11.18 -15.96 8.01
C ASN A 136 -12.19 -16.67 7.09
N GLY A 137 -11.69 -17.21 5.99
CA GLY A 137 -12.48 -17.98 5.04
C GLY A 137 -12.73 -19.38 5.58
N LYS A 138 -14.01 -19.71 5.80
CA LYS A 138 -14.41 -21.09 6.14
C LYS A 138 -14.43 -21.91 4.86
N VAL A 139 -13.57 -22.90 4.79
CA VAL A 139 -13.57 -23.92 3.73
C VAL A 139 -14.14 -25.22 4.31
N GLY A 140 -14.79 -26.04 3.49
CA GLY A 140 -15.22 -27.36 3.92
C GLY A 140 -14.02 -28.24 4.27
N THR A 141 -14.26 -29.51 4.52
CA THR A 141 -13.19 -30.51 4.76
C THR A 141 -12.49 -30.96 3.46
N ALA A 142 -12.95 -30.49 2.30
CA ALA A 142 -12.22 -30.64 1.04
C ALA A 142 -11.04 -29.67 1.00
N ASP A 143 -9.90 -30.13 0.51
CA ASP A 143 -8.68 -29.30 0.41
C ASP A 143 -8.77 -28.32 -0.76
N THR A 144 -9.55 -27.26 -0.58
CA THR A 144 -9.83 -26.26 -1.59
C THR A 144 -8.89 -25.08 -1.42
N THR A 145 -8.27 -24.63 -2.51
CA THR A 145 -7.44 -23.42 -2.53
C THR A 145 -8.31 -22.17 -2.58
N LEU A 146 -8.07 -21.24 -1.66
CA LEU A 146 -8.59 -19.88 -1.71
C LEU A 146 -7.54 -18.94 -2.29
N TYR A 147 -8.00 -17.99 -3.08
CA TYR A 147 -7.23 -16.86 -3.61
C TYR A 147 -7.77 -15.59 -2.99
N GLY A 148 -6.93 -14.75 -2.41
CA GLY A 148 -7.36 -13.54 -1.72
C GLY A 148 -6.52 -12.31 -2.09
N ARG A 149 -7.19 -11.17 -2.27
CA ARG A 149 -6.60 -9.88 -2.57
C ARG A 149 -7.22 -8.77 -1.74
N GLY A 150 -6.40 -7.99 -1.04
CA GLY A 150 -6.85 -6.82 -0.29
C GLY A 150 -7.30 -5.68 -1.21
N TYR A 151 -8.30 -4.93 -0.76
CA TYR A 151 -8.75 -3.74 -1.46
C TYR A 151 -9.18 -2.63 -0.48
N MET A 152 -9.13 -1.38 -0.97
CA MET A 152 -9.69 -0.19 -0.32
C MET A 152 -10.44 0.65 -1.35
N ILE A 153 -11.51 1.29 -0.92
CA ILE A 153 -12.17 2.39 -1.61
C ILE A 153 -11.97 3.62 -0.74
N LEU A 154 -11.34 4.62 -1.29
CA LEU A 154 -11.00 5.87 -0.62
C LEU A 154 -11.67 7.03 -1.34
N LYS A 155 -11.93 8.10 -0.60
CA LYS A 155 -12.39 9.38 -1.14
C LYS A 155 -11.37 10.45 -0.75
N ASN A 156 -10.90 11.23 -1.71
CA ASN A 156 -9.98 12.33 -1.44
C ASN A 156 -10.73 13.61 -1.03
N SER A 157 -10.01 14.67 -0.66
CA SER A 157 -10.59 15.96 -0.27
C SER A 157 -11.34 16.67 -1.41
N ALA A 158 -11.06 16.34 -2.67
CA ALA A 158 -11.79 16.84 -3.84
C ALA A 158 -13.11 16.08 -4.10
N GLY A 159 -13.31 14.95 -3.40
CA GLY A 159 -14.48 14.09 -3.56
C GLY A 159 -14.30 12.94 -4.55
N ASP A 160 -13.11 12.79 -5.15
CA ASP A 160 -12.83 11.71 -6.09
C ASP A 160 -12.71 10.36 -5.36
N VAL A 161 -13.24 9.33 -5.99
CA VAL A 161 -13.21 7.96 -5.47
C VAL A 161 -12.03 7.22 -6.08
N LEU A 162 -11.21 6.62 -5.21
CA LEU A 162 -10.02 5.85 -5.58
C LEU A 162 -10.18 4.40 -5.15
N TYR A 163 -10.00 3.48 -6.08
CA TYR A 163 -9.92 2.03 -5.82
C TYR A 163 -8.47 1.61 -5.72
N VAL A 164 -8.08 1.08 -4.59
CA VAL A 164 -6.70 0.63 -4.32
C VAL A 164 -6.72 -0.86 -4.03
N TYR A 165 -5.86 -1.61 -4.68
CA TYR A 165 -5.75 -3.06 -4.54
C TYR A 165 -4.32 -3.45 -4.14
N ALA A 166 -4.21 -4.53 -3.38
CA ALA A 166 -2.90 -5.13 -3.13
C ALA A 166 -2.27 -5.62 -4.44
N ASP A 167 -0.97 -5.41 -4.60
CA ASP A 167 -0.23 -5.89 -5.77
C ASP A 167 -0.09 -7.42 -5.79
N THR A 168 -0.17 -8.05 -4.63
CA THR A 168 -0.02 -9.50 -4.48
C THR A 168 -1.36 -10.15 -4.19
N ILE A 169 -1.64 -11.28 -4.85
CA ILE A 169 -2.67 -12.24 -4.48
C ILE A 169 -2.00 -13.32 -3.65
N LEU A 170 -2.51 -13.57 -2.46
CA LEU A 170 -2.12 -14.74 -1.67
C LEU A 170 -3.08 -15.89 -1.93
N SER A 171 -2.55 -17.12 -1.97
CA SER A 171 -3.37 -18.29 -2.16
C SER A 171 -2.87 -19.49 -1.34
N GLY A 172 -3.78 -20.34 -0.94
CA GLY A 172 -3.46 -21.58 -0.27
C GLY A 172 -4.68 -22.37 0.11
N SER A 173 -4.48 -23.66 0.35
CA SER A 173 -5.44 -24.57 0.92
C SER A 173 -5.08 -24.89 2.37
N TYR A 174 -6.02 -25.48 3.11
CA TYR A 174 -5.74 -25.91 4.47
C TYR A 174 -4.51 -26.82 4.55
N ASN A 175 -4.44 -27.85 3.68
CA ASN A 175 -3.35 -28.81 3.72
C ASN A 175 -2.00 -28.22 3.30
N SER A 176 -1.98 -27.24 2.42
CA SER A 176 -0.73 -26.56 2.02
C SER A 176 -0.19 -25.59 3.07
N LEU A 177 -1.04 -25.10 3.98
CA LEU A 177 -0.71 -24.05 4.95
C LEU A 177 -0.63 -24.56 6.38
N LYS A 178 -1.25 -25.69 6.70
CA LYS A 178 -1.19 -26.28 8.06
C LYS A 178 0.25 -26.60 8.45
N LYS A 179 0.61 -26.19 9.64
CA LYS A 179 1.91 -26.49 10.27
C LYS A 179 1.85 -27.80 11.04
#